data_bfdfb8ef41716ae09c24a77c4416c334
#
_entry.id   bfdfb8ef41716ae09c24a77c4416c334
#
_cell.length_a   1.000
_cell.length_b   1.000
_cell.length_c   1.000
_cell.angle_alpha   90.00
_cell.angle_beta   90.00
_cell.angle_gamma   90.00
#
_symmetry.space_group_name_H-M   'P 1'
#
loop_
_entity.id
_entity.type
_entity.pdbx_description
1 polymer ?
#
loop_
_entity_poly.entity_id
_entity_poly.type
_entity_poly.pdbx_seq_one_letter_code
_entity_poly.pdbx_strand_id
1 'polypeptide(L)'
;MTPDFNLLITLDALLEEGSVAGAARRLGLSASAMSRALARLRDTTGDPLLVRAGRGLIPTPRAQILRDEVARLVQETRAVLRPQQEVDPASLERTFRLRSSDGFVEAVGPALLARLAVEAPGVRLHFLAKPDKESGPLRRGELDFETGVIGATTAPELRTQALFQDHFVAVVHPDHPLCDGTLTVARYAAARHVLVSRRSQPHSPIDEILAGQGKRRTITTLVPGFATALALVRESNLVATVPHLHCASLLGDLVTLPLPFALPGIRVALLWHPSQDADPGHRWLRALIRDTCARPPYHTGTTDTP
;
A
#
# COMPACT_ATOMS: atom_id res chain seq x y z
N MET A 1 -16.59 35.66 -18.73
CA MET A 1 -16.19 36.02 -17.34
C MET A 1 -16.31 34.81 -16.46
N THR A 2 -15.26 34.42 -15.77
CA THR A 2 -15.31 33.23 -14.85
C THR A 2 -16.08 33.63 -13.59
N PRO A 3 -17.10 32.87 -13.15
CA PRO A 3 -17.84 33.17 -11.94
C PRO A 3 -16.92 33.11 -10.71
N ASP A 4 -17.06 34.07 -9.79
CA ASP A 4 -16.40 34.01 -8.50
C ASP A 4 -17.24 33.17 -7.51
N PHE A 5 -16.84 31.93 -7.33
CA PHE A 5 -17.57 30.98 -6.46
C PHE A 5 -17.64 31.41 -4.99
N ASN A 6 -16.77 32.31 -4.51
CA ASN A 6 -16.86 32.86 -3.17
C ASN A 6 -18.15 33.69 -2.98
N LEU A 7 -18.70 34.21 -4.07
CA LEU A 7 -19.99 34.91 -4.04
C LEU A 7 -21.16 34.00 -3.63
N LEU A 8 -21.11 32.71 -3.94
CA LEU A 8 -22.15 31.76 -3.48
C LEU A 8 -22.16 31.63 -1.97
N ILE A 9 -20.98 31.50 -1.32
CA ILE A 9 -20.86 31.44 0.14
C ILE A 9 -21.37 32.73 0.77
N THR A 10 -21.07 33.86 0.14
CA THR A 10 -21.53 35.19 0.61
C THR A 10 -23.05 35.33 0.47
N LEU A 11 -23.60 34.86 -0.64
CA LEU A 11 -25.07 34.89 -0.88
C LEU A 11 -25.81 33.99 0.11
N ASP A 12 -25.32 32.76 0.35
CA ASP A 12 -25.85 31.84 1.35
C ASP A 12 -25.95 32.52 2.73
N ALA A 13 -24.84 33.09 3.20
CA ALA A 13 -24.83 33.79 4.48
C ALA A 13 -25.78 34.99 4.56
N LEU A 14 -25.89 35.77 3.48
CA LEU A 14 -26.81 36.91 3.43
C LEU A 14 -28.29 36.49 3.43
N LEU A 15 -28.63 35.43 2.71
CA LEU A 15 -30.00 34.90 2.64
C LEU A 15 -30.45 34.24 3.96
N GLU A 16 -29.53 33.59 4.68
CA GLU A 16 -29.82 32.99 5.98
C GLU A 16 -29.94 34.05 7.07
N GLU A 17 -28.98 34.99 7.18
CA GLU A 17 -28.92 35.97 8.25
C GLU A 17 -29.89 37.15 8.05
N GLY A 18 -30.36 37.38 6.84
CA GLY A 18 -31.23 38.51 6.52
C GLY A 18 -30.62 39.89 6.83
N SER A 19 -29.31 39.94 7.10
CA SER A 19 -28.61 41.16 7.46
C SER A 19 -27.14 41.14 7.07
N VAL A 20 -26.62 42.28 6.57
CA VAL A 20 -25.20 42.44 6.23
C VAL A 20 -24.29 42.24 7.44
N ALA A 21 -24.70 42.72 8.62
CA ALA A 21 -23.93 42.61 9.84
C ALA A 21 -23.89 41.14 10.36
N GLY A 22 -25.02 40.42 10.28
CA GLY A 22 -25.10 39.00 10.61
C GLY A 22 -24.18 38.15 9.69
N ALA A 23 -24.35 38.31 8.39
CA ALA A 23 -23.55 37.63 7.40
C ALA A 23 -22.04 37.92 7.53
N ALA A 24 -21.67 39.19 7.83
CA ALA A 24 -20.29 39.56 8.10
C ALA A 24 -19.70 38.81 9.31
N ARG A 25 -20.43 38.77 10.43
CA ARG A 25 -20.02 38.01 11.63
C ARG A 25 -19.87 36.52 11.33
N ARG A 26 -20.83 35.92 10.65
CA ARG A 26 -20.82 34.48 10.29
C ARG A 26 -19.60 34.10 9.44
N LEU A 27 -19.21 34.95 8.50
CA LEU A 27 -18.08 34.70 7.61
C LEU A 27 -16.74 35.27 8.10
N GLY A 28 -16.68 35.89 9.28
CA GLY A 28 -15.46 36.49 9.81
C GLY A 28 -14.98 37.72 9.00
N LEU A 29 -15.91 38.44 8.33
CA LEU A 29 -15.61 39.57 7.49
C LEU A 29 -15.96 40.89 8.17
N SER A 30 -15.33 42.01 7.73
CA SER A 30 -15.77 43.34 8.10
C SER A 30 -17.10 43.72 7.42
N ALA A 31 -17.93 44.55 8.06
CA ALA A 31 -19.19 45.02 7.47
C ALA A 31 -18.96 45.70 6.11
N SER A 32 -17.84 46.43 5.94
CA SER A 32 -17.46 47.06 4.65
C SER A 32 -17.11 46.02 3.57
N ALA A 33 -16.41 44.93 3.94
CA ALA A 33 -16.10 43.86 2.99
C ALA A 33 -17.40 43.13 2.56
N MET A 34 -18.30 42.86 3.50
CA MET A 34 -19.59 42.20 3.20
C MET A 34 -20.47 43.11 2.32
N SER A 35 -20.49 44.44 2.56
CA SER A 35 -21.22 45.40 1.73
C SER A 35 -20.68 45.41 0.28
N ARG A 36 -19.36 45.36 0.09
CA ARG A 36 -18.75 45.26 -1.25
C ARG A 36 -19.11 43.94 -1.94
N ALA A 37 -19.10 42.84 -1.17
CA ALA A 37 -19.49 41.54 -1.71
C ALA A 37 -20.98 41.53 -2.15
N LEU A 38 -21.87 42.12 -1.37
CA LEU A 38 -23.27 42.28 -1.77
C LEU A 38 -23.42 43.16 -3.03
N ALA A 39 -22.64 44.24 -3.17
CA ALA A 39 -22.67 45.04 -4.39
C ALA A 39 -22.24 44.20 -5.62
N ARG A 40 -21.16 43.46 -5.53
CA ARG A 40 -20.71 42.51 -6.58
C ARG A 40 -21.76 41.44 -6.92
N LEU A 41 -22.47 40.90 -5.91
CA LEU A 41 -23.57 39.96 -6.09
C LEU A 41 -24.70 40.59 -6.90
N ARG A 42 -25.07 41.83 -6.58
CA ARG A 42 -26.10 42.60 -7.33
C ARG A 42 -25.71 42.79 -8.77
N ASP A 43 -24.48 43.19 -9.02
CA ASP A 43 -23.97 43.38 -10.37
C ASP A 43 -23.93 42.09 -11.17
N THR A 44 -23.56 40.96 -10.50
CA THR A 44 -23.47 39.64 -11.12
C THR A 44 -24.84 39.05 -11.43
N THR A 45 -25.82 39.23 -10.53
CA THR A 45 -27.14 38.62 -10.63
C THR A 45 -28.16 39.49 -11.34
N GLY A 46 -27.87 40.81 -11.47
CA GLY A 46 -28.82 41.82 -11.97
C GLY A 46 -30.03 42.00 -11.04
N ASP A 47 -29.92 41.61 -9.76
CA ASP A 47 -31.02 41.65 -8.79
C ASP A 47 -30.55 42.28 -7.45
N PRO A 48 -31.34 43.14 -6.80
CA PRO A 48 -30.99 43.73 -5.50
C PRO A 48 -30.76 42.70 -4.40
N LEU A 49 -31.27 41.48 -4.53
CA LEU A 49 -31.22 40.35 -3.61
C LEU A 49 -31.81 40.62 -2.24
N LEU A 50 -31.39 41.69 -1.58
CA LEU A 50 -31.90 42.17 -0.31
C LEU A 50 -32.28 43.63 -0.44
N VAL A 51 -33.53 43.98 -0.06
CA VAL A 51 -34.07 45.34 -0.09
C VAL A 51 -34.47 45.76 1.33
N ARG A 52 -34.47 47.09 1.59
CA ARG A 52 -34.85 47.63 2.89
C ARG A 52 -36.36 47.47 3.11
N ALA A 53 -36.72 46.96 4.29
CA ALA A 53 -38.07 46.95 4.80
C ALA A 53 -38.05 47.36 6.28
N GLY A 54 -38.47 48.58 6.58
CA GLY A 54 -38.38 49.18 7.92
C GLY A 54 -36.90 49.27 8.40
N ARG A 55 -36.59 48.63 9.53
CA ARG A 55 -35.25 48.58 10.11
C ARG A 55 -34.39 47.42 9.66
N GLY A 56 -34.94 46.51 8.85
CA GLY A 56 -34.26 45.29 8.35
C GLY A 56 -34.08 45.24 6.83
N LEU A 57 -33.57 44.09 6.39
CA LEU A 57 -33.50 43.70 4.97
C LEU A 57 -34.40 42.50 4.76
N ILE A 58 -35.12 42.50 3.64
CA ILE A 58 -35.92 41.34 3.22
C ILE A 58 -35.43 40.86 1.84
N PRO A 59 -35.47 39.56 1.58
CA PRO A 59 -35.04 39.02 0.26
C PRO A 59 -36.06 39.38 -0.83
N THR A 60 -35.56 39.62 -2.05
CA THR A 60 -36.37 39.72 -3.25
C THR A 60 -37.04 38.40 -3.59
N PRO A 61 -38.11 38.35 -4.43
CA PRO A 61 -38.67 37.09 -4.91
C PRO A 61 -37.64 36.18 -5.55
N ARG A 62 -36.70 36.74 -6.33
CA ARG A 62 -35.60 36.00 -6.93
C ARG A 62 -34.65 35.42 -5.90
N ALA A 63 -34.27 36.20 -4.89
CA ALA A 63 -33.44 35.75 -3.78
C ALA A 63 -34.09 34.61 -2.97
N GLN A 64 -35.42 34.65 -2.81
CA GLN A 64 -36.17 33.55 -2.18
C GLN A 64 -36.11 32.25 -2.98
N ILE A 65 -36.27 32.33 -4.29
CA ILE A 65 -36.17 31.15 -5.19
C ILE A 65 -34.73 30.58 -5.16
N LEU A 66 -33.70 31.42 -5.12
CA LEU A 66 -32.30 30.99 -5.10
C LEU A 66 -31.85 30.39 -3.76
N ARG A 67 -32.59 30.63 -2.66
CA ARG A 67 -32.14 30.26 -1.30
C ARG A 67 -31.77 28.79 -1.17
N ASP A 68 -32.67 27.88 -1.50
CA ASP A 68 -32.49 26.44 -1.33
C ASP A 68 -31.43 25.89 -2.28
N GLU A 69 -31.38 26.39 -3.49
CA GLU A 69 -30.39 25.99 -4.49
C GLU A 69 -28.97 26.43 -4.10
N VAL A 70 -28.81 27.67 -3.64
CA VAL A 70 -27.50 28.20 -3.15
C VAL A 70 -27.03 27.43 -1.92
N ALA A 71 -27.93 27.19 -0.97
CA ALA A 71 -27.60 26.40 0.22
C ALA A 71 -27.13 24.99 -0.15
N ARG A 72 -27.84 24.32 -1.07
CA ARG A 72 -27.45 22.99 -1.58
C ARG A 72 -26.06 23.01 -2.24
N LEU A 73 -25.80 23.95 -3.15
CA LEU A 73 -24.51 24.08 -3.84
C LEU A 73 -23.37 24.35 -2.86
N VAL A 74 -23.58 25.20 -1.87
CA VAL A 74 -22.57 25.48 -0.83
C VAL A 74 -22.28 24.22 0.00
N GLN A 75 -23.30 23.46 0.37
CA GLN A 75 -23.11 22.19 1.10
C GLN A 75 -22.38 21.14 0.24
N GLU A 76 -22.74 21.00 -1.03
CA GLU A 76 -22.04 20.09 -1.94
C GLU A 76 -20.57 20.48 -2.12
N THR A 77 -20.29 21.78 -2.30
CA THR A 77 -18.90 22.28 -2.39
C THR A 77 -18.11 21.99 -1.12
N ARG A 78 -18.72 22.21 0.04
CA ARG A 78 -18.10 21.87 1.34
C ARG A 78 -17.83 20.38 1.46
N ALA A 79 -18.76 19.54 1.00
CA ALA A 79 -18.57 18.08 1.03
C ALA A 79 -17.36 17.63 0.18
N VAL A 80 -17.18 18.22 -1.01
CA VAL A 80 -16.00 17.96 -1.86
C VAL A 80 -14.69 18.39 -1.21
N LEU A 81 -14.69 19.49 -0.44
CA LEU A 81 -13.51 20.05 0.21
C LEU A 81 -13.26 19.50 1.62
N ARG A 82 -14.14 18.64 2.13
CA ARG A 82 -13.90 18.02 3.43
C ARG A 82 -12.66 17.13 3.40
N PRO A 83 -11.80 17.18 4.42
CA PRO A 83 -10.77 16.17 4.60
C PRO A 83 -11.41 14.78 4.58
N GLN A 84 -10.79 13.85 3.91
CA GLN A 84 -11.27 12.46 3.91
C GLN A 84 -11.30 11.94 5.34
N GLN A 85 -12.48 11.52 5.78
CA GLN A 85 -12.68 10.91 7.11
C GLN A 85 -12.04 9.51 7.15
N GLU A 86 -11.89 8.96 8.35
CA GLU A 86 -11.54 7.55 8.50
C GLU A 86 -12.55 6.69 7.75
N VAL A 87 -12.05 5.69 7.02
CA VAL A 87 -12.91 4.76 6.29
C VAL A 87 -13.43 3.71 7.28
N ASP A 88 -14.71 3.39 7.17
CA ASP A 88 -15.24 2.17 7.76
C ASP A 88 -14.89 0.99 6.83
N PRO A 89 -14.02 0.06 7.26
CA PRO A 89 -13.62 -1.06 6.43
C PRO A 89 -14.78 -1.95 5.99
N ALA A 90 -15.80 -2.11 6.84
CA ALA A 90 -16.94 -2.99 6.57
C ALA A 90 -17.78 -2.50 5.37
N SER A 91 -17.79 -1.19 5.13
CA SER A 91 -18.51 -0.57 4.01
C SER A 91 -17.61 -0.26 2.80
N LEU A 92 -16.32 -0.57 2.87
CA LEU A 92 -15.37 -0.25 1.80
C LEU A 92 -15.52 -1.20 0.61
N GLU A 93 -15.98 -0.67 -0.52
CA GLU A 93 -16.03 -1.38 -1.80
C GLU A 93 -14.90 -0.90 -2.72
N ARG A 94 -13.79 -1.64 -2.76
CA ARG A 94 -12.63 -1.26 -3.57
C ARG A 94 -11.80 -2.48 -3.97
N THR A 95 -11.20 -2.40 -5.17
CA THR A 95 -10.17 -3.33 -5.61
C THR A 95 -8.80 -2.69 -5.43
N PHE A 96 -7.93 -3.34 -4.67
CA PHE A 96 -6.53 -2.97 -4.54
C PHE A 96 -5.63 -3.91 -5.35
N ARG A 97 -4.59 -3.35 -5.96
CA ARG A 97 -3.61 -4.07 -6.78
C ARG A 97 -2.28 -4.11 -6.05
N LEU A 98 -1.88 -5.31 -5.63
CA LEU A 98 -0.62 -5.56 -4.93
C LEU A 98 0.32 -6.38 -5.82
N ARG A 99 1.40 -5.77 -6.29
CA ARG A 99 2.46 -6.46 -7.02
C ARG A 99 3.40 -7.15 -6.02
N SER A 100 3.54 -8.47 -6.13
CA SER A 100 4.29 -9.24 -5.15
C SER A 100 4.98 -10.46 -5.77
N SER A 101 5.88 -11.08 -5.01
CA SER A 101 6.43 -12.39 -5.35
C SER A 101 5.45 -13.51 -4.99
N ASP A 102 5.50 -14.61 -5.72
CA ASP A 102 4.68 -15.79 -5.42
C ASP A 102 4.87 -16.24 -3.97
N GLY A 103 6.12 -16.32 -3.49
CA GLY A 103 6.40 -16.70 -2.09
C GLY A 103 5.78 -15.76 -1.05
N PHE A 104 5.65 -14.46 -1.30
CA PHE A 104 4.92 -13.58 -0.39
C PHE A 104 3.41 -13.89 -0.41
N VAL A 105 2.85 -14.11 -1.60
CA VAL A 105 1.42 -14.44 -1.74
C VAL A 105 1.12 -15.77 -1.07
N GLU A 106 1.96 -16.77 -1.26
CA GLU A 106 1.82 -18.11 -0.66
C GLU A 106 1.92 -18.05 0.88
N ALA A 107 2.84 -17.25 1.38
CA ALA A 107 3.09 -17.12 2.80
C ALA A 107 2.02 -16.27 3.52
N VAL A 108 1.78 -15.04 3.05
CA VAL A 108 0.97 -14.03 3.74
C VAL A 108 -0.47 -14.00 3.24
N GLY A 109 -0.68 -14.33 1.96
CA GLY A 109 -1.98 -14.24 1.28
C GLY A 109 -3.13 -14.93 2.01
N PRO A 110 -3.02 -16.21 2.43
CA PRO A 110 -4.13 -16.90 3.11
C PRO A 110 -4.59 -16.17 4.38
N ALA A 111 -3.67 -15.75 5.24
CA ALA A 111 -4.00 -15.04 6.47
C ALA A 111 -4.58 -13.64 6.19
N LEU A 112 -4.04 -12.94 5.19
CA LEU A 112 -4.53 -11.63 4.78
C LEU A 112 -5.95 -11.71 4.20
N LEU A 113 -6.23 -12.68 3.32
CA LEU A 113 -7.55 -12.88 2.73
C LEU A 113 -8.59 -13.31 3.77
N ALA A 114 -8.22 -14.15 4.73
CA ALA A 114 -9.10 -14.53 5.84
C ALA A 114 -9.51 -13.30 6.68
N ARG A 115 -8.59 -12.39 6.94
CA ARG A 115 -8.89 -11.12 7.63
C ARG A 115 -9.76 -10.21 6.78
N LEU A 116 -9.45 -10.05 5.48
CA LEU A 116 -10.25 -9.22 4.56
C LEU A 116 -11.70 -9.70 4.50
N ALA A 117 -11.94 -11.00 4.45
CA ALA A 117 -13.29 -11.55 4.41
C ALA A 117 -14.14 -11.17 5.63
N VAL A 118 -13.51 -10.97 6.79
CA VAL A 118 -14.20 -10.58 8.04
C VAL A 118 -14.26 -9.06 8.21
N GLU A 119 -13.14 -8.36 8.01
CA GLU A 119 -13.00 -6.95 8.34
C GLU A 119 -13.51 -6.02 7.22
N ALA A 120 -13.45 -6.46 5.95
CA ALA A 120 -13.81 -5.66 4.77
C ALA A 120 -14.30 -6.51 3.59
N PRO A 121 -15.48 -7.13 3.68
CA PRO A 121 -15.97 -8.11 2.70
C PRO A 121 -16.16 -7.52 1.28
N GLY A 122 -16.31 -6.21 1.14
CA GLY A 122 -16.39 -5.51 -0.15
C GLY A 122 -15.04 -5.26 -0.81
N VAL A 123 -13.91 -5.46 -0.09
CA VAL A 123 -12.57 -5.25 -0.63
C VAL A 123 -12.11 -6.46 -1.45
N ARG A 124 -11.59 -6.18 -2.65
CA ARG A 124 -10.92 -7.17 -3.50
C ARG A 124 -9.43 -6.88 -3.55
N LEU A 125 -8.61 -7.91 -3.43
CA LEU A 125 -7.16 -7.80 -3.53
C LEU A 125 -6.66 -8.60 -4.73
N HIS A 126 -6.12 -7.88 -5.73
CA HIS A 126 -5.52 -8.48 -6.91
C HIS A 126 -4.01 -8.57 -6.71
N PHE A 127 -3.51 -9.80 -6.59
CA PHE A 127 -2.09 -10.06 -6.62
C PHE A 127 -1.57 -10.08 -8.05
N LEU A 128 -0.55 -9.28 -8.32
CA LEU A 128 0.08 -9.16 -9.63
C LEU A 128 1.52 -9.65 -9.57
N ALA A 129 1.95 -10.38 -10.60
CA ALA A 129 3.31 -10.87 -10.70
C ALA A 129 4.32 -9.71 -10.72
N LYS A 130 5.50 -9.95 -10.15
CA LYS A 130 6.60 -8.99 -10.11
C LYS A 130 7.73 -9.41 -11.06
N PRO A 131 7.66 -9.06 -12.36
CA PRO A 131 8.68 -9.44 -13.33
C PRO A 131 9.99 -8.68 -13.14
N ASP A 132 9.93 -7.45 -12.64
CA ASP A 132 11.04 -6.52 -12.50
C ASP A 132 10.96 -5.67 -11.23
N LYS A 133 11.84 -4.66 -11.11
CA LYS A 133 11.88 -3.70 -10.01
C LYS A 133 11.48 -2.28 -10.44
N GLU A 134 10.78 -2.13 -11.56
CA GLU A 134 10.38 -0.82 -12.05
C GLU A 134 9.28 -0.20 -11.17
N SER A 135 9.48 1.02 -10.73
CA SER A 135 8.52 1.78 -9.90
C SER A 135 7.47 2.56 -10.72
N GLY A 136 7.58 2.54 -12.04
CA GLY A 136 6.68 3.26 -12.95
C GLY A 136 5.18 3.00 -12.69
N PRO A 137 4.74 1.74 -12.55
CA PRO A 137 3.33 1.43 -12.28
C PRO A 137 2.79 2.01 -10.97
N LEU A 138 3.60 2.10 -9.91
CA LEU A 138 3.21 2.78 -8.66
C LEU A 138 3.02 4.29 -8.86
N ARG A 139 3.92 4.94 -9.63
CA ARG A 139 3.82 6.37 -9.94
C ARG A 139 2.56 6.71 -10.75
N ARG A 140 2.19 5.86 -11.70
CA ARG A 140 1.00 6.07 -12.54
C ARG A 140 -0.31 5.64 -11.88
N GLY A 141 -0.27 5.10 -10.65
CA GLY A 141 -1.47 4.60 -9.95
C GLY A 141 -2.06 3.32 -10.56
N GLU A 142 -1.29 2.61 -11.37
CA GLU A 142 -1.66 1.29 -11.92
C GLU A 142 -1.57 0.21 -10.84
N LEU A 143 -0.79 0.46 -9.81
CA LEU A 143 -0.62 -0.34 -8.60
C LEU A 143 -0.88 0.51 -7.37
N ASP A 144 -1.52 -0.09 -6.38
CA ASP A 144 -1.63 0.51 -5.05
C ASP A 144 -0.38 0.21 -4.23
N PHE A 145 0.08 -1.04 -4.27
CA PHE A 145 1.20 -1.52 -3.44
C PHE A 145 2.17 -2.40 -4.22
N GLU A 146 3.37 -2.47 -3.68
CA GLU A 146 4.35 -3.47 -4.06
C GLU A 146 5.03 -4.04 -2.81
N THR A 147 5.30 -5.36 -2.78
CA THR A 147 6.23 -5.93 -1.81
C THR A 147 7.61 -6.11 -2.44
N GLY A 148 8.64 -5.85 -1.66
CA GLY A 148 10.00 -6.00 -2.15
C GLY A 148 11.06 -5.99 -1.06
N VAL A 149 12.26 -6.35 -1.47
CA VAL A 149 13.45 -6.23 -0.62
C VAL A 149 14.00 -4.82 -0.77
N ILE A 150 14.12 -4.09 0.34
CA ILE A 150 14.71 -2.75 0.37
C ILE A 150 16.20 -2.87 0.04
N GLY A 151 16.68 -2.04 -0.88
CA GLY A 151 18.07 -1.98 -1.27
C GLY A 151 18.39 -0.71 -2.07
N ALA A 152 19.61 -0.60 -2.54
CA ALA A 152 20.10 0.56 -3.30
C ALA A 152 19.31 0.87 -4.59
N THR A 153 18.52 -0.07 -5.09
CA THR A 153 17.68 0.11 -6.28
C THR A 153 16.25 0.52 -5.97
N THR A 154 15.89 0.75 -4.69
CA THR A 154 14.57 1.25 -4.32
C THR A 154 14.47 2.71 -4.73
N ALA A 155 13.44 3.08 -5.48
CA ALA A 155 13.25 4.46 -5.95
C ALA A 155 13.03 5.40 -4.75
N PRO A 156 13.79 6.52 -4.66
CA PRO A 156 13.84 7.35 -3.45
C PRO A 156 12.52 8.07 -3.14
N GLU A 157 11.67 8.26 -4.13
CA GLU A 157 10.36 8.88 -3.98
C GLU A 157 9.32 7.97 -3.36
N LEU A 158 9.54 6.65 -3.35
CA LEU A 158 8.56 5.71 -2.80
C LEU A 158 8.59 5.71 -1.26
N ARG A 159 7.42 5.61 -0.67
CA ARG A 159 7.28 5.27 0.74
C ARG A 159 7.54 3.80 0.95
N THR A 160 8.19 3.49 2.04
CA THR A 160 8.50 2.10 2.42
C THR A 160 8.11 1.85 3.86
N GLN A 161 7.55 0.67 4.12
CA GLN A 161 7.24 0.17 5.47
C GLN A 161 7.79 -1.24 5.61
N ALA A 162 8.66 -1.45 6.58
CA ALA A 162 9.15 -2.79 6.88
C ALA A 162 8.00 -3.72 7.29
N LEU A 163 8.01 -4.95 6.78
CA LEU A 163 7.04 -5.98 7.11
C LEU A 163 7.67 -7.04 8.02
N PHE A 164 8.75 -7.67 7.57
CA PHE A 164 9.49 -8.68 8.35
C PHE A 164 10.91 -8.85 7.80
N GLN A 165 11.74 -9.53 8.58
CA GLN A 165 13.05 -9.99 8.14
C GLN A 165 12.99 -11.49 7.87
N ASP A 166 13.73 -11.92 6.84
CA ASP A 166 13.83 -13.31 6.45
C ASP A 166 15.29 -13.69 6.19
N HIS A 167 15.59 -14.98 6.22
CA HIS A 167 16.91 -15.51 5.98
C HIS A 167 16.84 -16.73 5.06
N PHE A 168 17.93 -17.05 4.41
CA PHE A 168 17.99 -18.22 3.54
C PHE A 168 18.34 -19.48 4.33
N VAL A 169 17.70 -20.57 3.92
CA VAL A 169 17.97 -21.94 4.39
C VAL A 169 18.18 -22.86 3.20
N ALA A 170 18.97 -23.92 3.38
CA ALA A 170 18.98 -25.04 2.47
C ALA A 170 17.80 -25.94 2.78
N VAL A 171 17.11 -26.45 1.75
CA VAL A 171 15.97 -27.34 1.87
C VAL A 171 16.23 -28.61 1.10
N VAL A 172 15.97 -29.76 1.73
CA VAL A 172 16.24 -31.09 1.19
C VAL A 172 15.12 -32.06 1.55
N HIS A 173 15.04 -33.18 0.83
CA HIS A 173 14.20 -34.31 1.23
C HIS A 173 14.68 -34.90 2.56
N PRO A 174 13.81 -35.47 3.44
CA PRO A 174 14.22 -36.08 4.71
C PRO A 174 15.33 -37.14 4.58
N ASP A 175 15.30 -37.94 3.51
CA ASP A 175 16.29 -38.98 3.26
C ASP A 175 17.56 -38.49 2.56
N HIS A 176 17.71 -37.16 2.39
CA HIS A 176 18.88 -36.62 1.70
C HIS A 176 20.15 -36.77 2.57
N PRO A 177 21.31 -37.17 1.98
CA PRO A 177 22.55 -37.36 2.76
C PRO A 177 23.03 -36.15 3.55
N LEU A 178 22.59 -34.94 3.21
CA LEU A 178 22.92 -33.73 3.96
C LEU A 178 22.20 -33.67 5.33
N CYS A 179 21.20 -34.47 5.60
CA CYS A 179 20.55 -34.59 6.90
C CYS A 179 21.45 -35.26 7.94
N ASP A 180 22.44 -36.04 7.47
CA ASP A 180 23.36 -36.74 8.38
C ASP A 180 24.51 -35.82 8.82
N GLY A 181 24.44 -35.33 10.06
CA GLY A 181 25.48 -34.49 10.68
C GLY A 181 25.48 -33.05 10.18
N THR A 182 26.58 -32.34 10.45
CA THR A 182 26.69 -30.91 10.17
C THR A 182 26.82 -30.61 8.68
N LEU A 183 26.04 -29.67 8.17
CA LEU A 183 26.16 -29.16 6.82
C LEU A 183 27.42 -28.26 6.72
N THR A 184 28.43 -28.73 6.02
CA THR A 184 29.65 -27.94 5.73
C THR A 184 29.58 -27.34 4.32
N VAL A 185 30.39 -26.31 4.05
CA VAL A 185 30.52 -25.69 2.70
C VAL A 185 30.88 -26.72 1.64
N ALA A 186 31.76 -27.68 1.98
CA ALA A 186 32.17 -28.74 1.06
C ALA A 186 30.99 -29.69 0.74
N ARG A 187 30.22 -30.12 1.73
CA ARG A 187 29.03 -30.98 1.54
C ARG A 187 27.95 -30.26 0.75
N TYR A 188 27.69 -28.98 1.08
CA TYR A 188 26.73 -28.18 0.32
C TYR A 188 27.16 -28.04 -1.15
N ALA A 189 28.42 -27.71 -1.42
CA ALA A 189 28.91 -27.52 -2.79
C ALA A 189 28.93 -28.82 -3.60
N ALA A 190 29.16 -29.98 -2.97
CA ALA A 190 29.18 -31.29 -3.63
C ALA A 190 27.78 -31.79 -4.02
N ALA A 191 26.71 -31.25 -3.45
CA ALA A 191 25.35 -31.61 -3.76
C ALA A 191 24.90 -31.07 -5.14
N ARG A 192 23.77 -31.60 -5.61
CA ARG A 192 23.10 -31.14 -6.84
C ARG A 192 21.99 -30.14 -6.47
N HIS A 193 21.95 -29.00 -7.15
CA HIS A 193 21.07 -27.91 -6.77
C HIS A 193 20.00 -27.60 -7.81
N VAL A 194 18.84 -27.20 -7.30
CA VAL A 194 17.85 -26.42 -8.08
C VAL A 194 18.04 -24.95 -7.76
N LEU A 195 18.19 -24.12 -8.80
CA LEU A 195 18.33 -22.68 -8.68
C LEU A 195 16.99 -21.99 -8.99
N VAL A 196 16.53 -21.13 -8.08
CA VAL A 196 15.37 -20.25 -8.35
C VAL A 196 15.86 -18.95 -8.97
N SER A 197 15.48 -18.68 -10.22
CA SER A 197 15.85 -17.47 -10.94
C SER A 197 14.73 -17.00 -11.87
N ARG A 198 14.08 -15.89 -11.54
CA ARG A 198 13.00 -15.32 -12.35
C ARG A 198 13.49 -14.75 -13.69
N ARG A 199 14.78 -14.41 -13.80
CA ARG A 199 15.41 -13.85 -15.01
C ARG A 199 16.20 -14.87 -15.79
N SER A 200 16.05 -16.14 -15.48
CA SER A 200 16.82 -17.24 -16.10
C SER A 200 18.34 -17.06 -16.01
N GLN A 201 18.82 -16.32 -15.01
CA GLN A 201 20.26 -16.17 -14.78
C GLN A 201 20.78 -17.41 -14.07
N PRO A 202 21.81 -18.07 -14.62
CA PRO A 202 22.34 -19.33 -14.08
C PRO A 202 23.25 -19.14 -12.87
N HIS A 203 23.45 -17.91 -12.40
CA HIS A 203 24.30 -17.55 -11.27
C HIS A 203 23.53 -16.82 -10.19
N SER A 204 23.97 -16.98 -8.95
CA SER A 204 23.43 -16.30 -7.77
C SER A 204 24.59 -15.83 -6.86
N PRO A 205 24.35 -14.94 -5.88
CA PRO A 205 25.36 -14.55 -4.89
C PRO A 205 26.03 -15.73 -4.15
N ILE A 206 25.34 -16.86 -4.07
CA ILE A 206 25.91 -18.08 -3.45
C ILE A 206 27.10 -18.59 -4.27
N ASP A 207 27.04 -18.48 -5.58
CA ASP A 207 28.11 -18.97 -6.47
C ASP A 207 29.39 -18.13 -6.29
N GLU A 208 29.24 -16.82 -6.05
CA GLU A 208 30.37 -15.91 -5.72
C GLU A 208 30.99 -16.27 -4.36
N ILE A 209 30.15 -16.52 -3.34
CA ILE A 209 30.61 -16.93 -2.01
C ILE A 209 31.38 -18.25 -2.07
N LEU A 210 30.87 -19.22 -2.81
CA LEU A 210 31.53 -20.51 -2.98
C LEU A 210 32.84 -20.37 -3.74
N ALA A 211 32.86 -19.57 -4.82
CA ALA A 211 34.06 -19.30 -5.60
C ALA A 211 35.16 -18.64 -4.76
N GLY A 212 34.82 -17.71 -3.87
CA GLY A 212 35.75 -17.10 -2.91
C GLY A 212 36.39 -18.10 -1.94
N GLN A 213 35.81 -19.31 -1.80
CA GLN A 213 36.33 -20.41 -0.99
C GLN A 213 36.88 -21.56 -1.86
N GLY A 214 37.13 -21.30 -3.13
CA GLY A 214 37.64 -22.31 -4.08
C GLY A 214 36.68 -23.46 -4.36
N LYS A 215 35.35 -23.26 -4.15
CA LYS A 215 34.29 -24.24 -4.36
C LYS A 215 33.38 -23.84 -5.50
N ARG A 216 32.75 -24.83 -6.12
CA ARG A 216 31.67 -24.67 -7.09
C ARG A 216 30.58 -25.68 -6.81
N ARG A 217 29.34 -25.33 -7.07
CA ARG A 217 28.20 -26.25 -6.99
C ARG A 217 27.66 -26.59 -8.38
N THR A 218 26.96 -27.70 -8.46
CA THR A 218 26.31 -28.12 -9.72
C THR A 218 24.86 -27.68 -9.69
N ILE A 219 24.47 -26.74 -10.56
CA ILE A 219 23.08 -26.41 -10.82
C ILE A 219 22.53 -27.40 -11.83
N THR A 220 21.65 -28.30 -11.38
CA THR A 220 21.03 -29.33 -12.21
C THR A 220 19.86 -28.79 -13.01
N THR A 221 19.09 -27.88 -12.40
CA THR A 221 17.93 -27.26 -13.03
C THR A 221 17.72 -25.84 -12.51
N LEU A 222 17.02 -25.04 -13.30
CA LEU A 222 16.67 -23.66 -13.01
C LEU A 222 15.14 -23.51 -13.13
N VAL A 223 14.51 -22.88 -12.14
CA VAL A 223 13.06 -22.69 -12.09
C VAL A 223 12.70 -21.26 -11.73
N PRO A 224 11.54 -20.74 -12.13
CA PRO A 224 11.16 -19.34 -11.89
C PRO A 224 10.67 -19.06 -10.46
N GLY A 225 10.23 -20.08 -9.70
CA GLY A 225 9.56 -19.90 -8.40
C GLY A 225 9.97 -20.92 -7.34
N PHE A 226 9.76 -20.53 -6.09
CA PHE A 226 10.10 -21.37 -4.93
C PHE A 226 9.22 -22.61 -4.81
N ALA A 227 7.91 -22.51 -5.07
CA ALA A 227 6.99 -23.63 -5.04
C ALA A 227 7.45 -24.77 -5.98
N THR A 228 7.83 -24.42 -7.21
CA THR A 228 8.36 -25.38 -8.16
C THR A 228 9.68 -26.00 -7.70
N ALA A 229 10.58 -25.19 -7.10
CA ALA A 229 11.84 -25.70 -6.56
C ALA A 229 11.61 -26.71 -5.45
N LEU A 230 10.70 -26.41 -4.50
CA LEU A 230 10.38 -27.28 -3.39
C LEU A 230 9.65 -28.54 -3.83
N ALA A 231 8.79 -28.46 -4.84
CA ALA A 231 8.16 -29.64 -5.44
C ALA A 231 9.20 -30.59 -6.05
N LEU A 232 10.21 -30.05 -6.73
CA LEU A 232 11.31 -30.87 -7.26
C LEU A 232 12.17 -31.48 -6.16
N VAL A 233 12.45 -30.74 -5.08
CA VAL A 233 13.20 -31.26 -3.92
C VAL A 233 12.48 -32.42 -3.25
N ARG A 234 11.15 -32.33 -3.16
CA ARG A 234 10.32 -33.36 -2.50
C ARG A 234 10.41 -34.73 -3.18
N GLU A 235 10.63 -34.73 -4.51
CA GLU A 235 10.66 -35.97 -5.31
C GLU A 235 12.08 -36.28 -5.84
N SER A 236 13.12 -35.67 -5.25
CA SER A 236 14.49 -35.85 -5.79
C SER A 236 15.55 -35.65 -4.72
N ASN A 237 16.80 -35.94 -5.11
CA ASN A 237 17.98 -35.69 -4.29
C ASN A 237 18.63 -34.31 -4.62
N LEU A 238 17.80 -33.29 -4.79
CA LEU A 238 18.22 -31.92 -5.05
C LEU A 238 18.20 -31.08 -3.76
N VAL A 239 19.05 -30.05 -3.75
CA VAL A 239 19.06 -29.02 -2.70
C VAL A 239 18.47 -27.73 -3.27
N ALA A 240 17.45 -27.15 -2.62
CA ALA A 240 17.04 -25.79 -2.87
C ALA A 240 17.60 -24.86 -1.79
N THR A 241 17.90 -23.61 -2.16
CA THR A 241 18.17 -22.54 -1.19
C THR A 241 17.08 -21.50 -1.34
N VAL A 242 16.29 -21.34 -0.27
CA VAL A 242 15.07 -20.52 -0.29
C VAL A 242 14.99 -19.63 0.95
N PRO A 243 14.26 -18.51 0.87
CA PRO A 243 13.92 -17.73 2.07
C PRO A 243 12.99 -18.54 2.97
N HIS A 244 13.33 -18.65 4.24
CA HIS A 244 12.64 -19.54 5.19
C HIS A 244 11.18 -19.15 5.42
N LEU A 245 10.93 -17.89 5.77
CA LEU A 245 9.57 -17.42 6.07
C LEU A 245 8.68 -17.33 4.83
N HIS A 246 9.25 -16.92 3.69
CA HIS A 246 8.53 -16.90 2.42
C HIS A 246 8.05 -18.29 1.96
N CYS A 247 8.74 -19.32 2.38
CA CYS A 247 8.44 -20.70 1.96
C CYS A 247 7.84 -21.55 3.10
N ALA A 248 7.60 -20.97 4.28
CA ALA A 248 7.19 -21.72 5.45
C ALA A 248 5.95 -22.62 5.23
N SER A 249 4.94 -22.11 4.50
CA SER A 249 3.73 -22.85 4.14
C SER A 249 3.95 -23.99 3.13
N LEU A 250 5.07 -23.94 2.38
CA LEU A 250 5.40 -24.88 1.32
C LEU A 250 6.39 -25.98 1.77
N LEU A 251 7.01 -25.82 2.93
CA LEU A 251 8.06 -26.73 3.40
C LEU A 251 7.48 -28.14 3.68
N GLY A 252 6.29 -28.20 4.31
CA GLY A 252 5.65 -29.48 4.62
C GLY A 252 6.56 -30.42 5.40
N ASP A 253 6.87 -31.55 4.79
CA ASP A 253 7.74 -32.62 5.29
C ASP A 253 9.24 -32.44 4.97
N LEU A 254 9.60 -31.41 4.20
CA LEU A 254 10.98 -31.14 3.83
C LEU A 254 11.82 -30.66 5.03
N VAL A 255 13.09 -31.02 5.03
CA VAL A 255 14.04 -30.64 6.07
C VAL A 255 14.75 -29.34 5.72
N THR A 256 14.75 -28.39 6.66
CA THR A 256 15.50 -27.14 6.53
C THR A 256 16.83 -27.23 7.28
N LEU A 257 17.90 -26.86 6.60
CA LEU A 257 19.25 -26.86 7.15
C LEU A 257 19.82 -25.41 7.14
N PRO A 258 20.47 -24.96 8.22
CA PRO A 258 21.14 -23.67 8.21
C PRO A 258 22.26 -23.68 7.16
N LEU A 259 22.43 -22.56 6.44
CA LEU A 259 23.50 -22.44 5.46
C LEU A 259 24.87 -22.44 6.14
N PRO A 260 25.90 -23.10 5.57
CA PRO A 260 27.24 -23.17 6.15
C PRO A 260 28.09 -21.93 5.84
N PHE A 261 27.49 -20.86 5.36
CA PHE A 261 28.10 -19.55 5.05
C PHE A 261 27.08 -18.45 5.28
N ALA A 262 27.58 -17.22 5.49
CA ALA A 262 26.71 -16.06 5.67
C ALA A 262 26.12 -15.57 4.34
N LEU A 263 24.83 -15.33 4.32
CA LEU A 263 24.13 -14.57 3.30
C LEU A 263 23.46 -13.36 3.93
N PRO A 264 23.42 -12.21 3.24
CA PRO A 264 22.65 -11.07 3.72
C PRO A 264 21.20 -11.45 3.96
N GLY A 265 20.67 -11.04 5.11
CA GLY A 265 19.26 -11.19 5.42
C GLY A 265 18.37 -10.43 4.42
N ILE A 266 17.14 -10.84 4.29
CA ILE A 266 16.15 -10.23 3.42
C ILE A 266 15.23 -9.36 4.28
N ARG A 267 15.25 -8.04 4.08
CA ARG A 267 14.26 -7.13 4.67
C ARG A 267 13.12 -6.92 3.70
N VAL A 268 11.98 -7.56 3.97
CA VAL A 268 10.77 -7.42 3.16
C VAL A 268 10.02 -6.18 3.60
N ALA A 269 9.61 -5.37 2.65
CA ALA A 269 8.85 -4.16 2.88
C ALA A 269 7.67 -4.02 1.92
N LEU A 270 6.68 -3.28 2.36
CA LEU A 270 5.61 -2.74 1.55
C LEU A 270 6.06 -1.38 0.99
N LEU A 271 5.82 -1.15 -0.29
CA LEU A 271 6.15 0.07 -1.01
C LEU A 271 4.89 0.65 -1.64
N TRP A 272 4.77 1.99 -1.66
CA TRP A 272 3.69 2.71 -2.33
C TRP A 272 4.15 4.11 -2.76
N HIS A 273 3.38 4.74 -3.64
CA HIS A 273 3.63 6.13 -4.04
C HIS A 273 3.02 7.12 -3.02
N PRO A 274 3.69 8.25 -2.69
CA PRO A 274 3.21 9.24 -1.71
C PRO A 274 1.82 9.81 -2.00
N SER A 275 1.37 9.82 -3.25
CA SER A 275 0.01 10.25 -3.61
C SER A 275 -1.10 9.48 -2.88
N GLN A 276 -0.79 8.28 -2.38
CA GLN A 276 -1.71 7.43 -1.63
C GLN A 276 -1.61 7.63 -0.10
N ASP A 277 -0.73 8.51 0.38
CA ASP A 277 -0.50 8.68 1.83
C ASP A 277 -1.76 9.12 2.57
N ALA A 278 -2.54 10.02 1.97
CA ALA A 278 -3.74 10.58 2.57
C ALA A 278 -4.99 9.69 2.41
N ASP A 279 -4.99 8.72 1.50
CA ASP A 279 -6.15 7.86 1.23
C ASP A 279 -6.47 6.96 2.44
N PRO A 280 -7.68 7.04 3.05
CA PRO A 280 -7.99 6.30 4.26
C PRO A 280 -8.07 4.79 4.05
N GLY A 281 -8.62 4.33 2.91
CA GLY A 281 -8.71 2.91 2.56
C GLY A 281 -7.33 2.31 2.32
N HIS A 282 -6.45 3.07 1.66
CA HIS A 282 -5.07 2.67 1.45
C HIS A 282 -4.29 2.60 2.78
N ARG A 283 -4.50 3.57 3.71
CA ARG A 283 -3.89 3.54 5.06
C ARG A 283 -4.34 2.33 5.86
N TRP A 284 -5.64 2.05 5.84
CA TRP A 284 -6.21 0.91 6.52
C TRP A 284 -5.60 -0.41 6.01
N LEU A 285 -5.53 -0.61 4.68
CA LEU A 285 -4.97 -1.84 4.11
C LEU A 285 -3.47 -1.98 4.39
N ARG A 286 -2.70 -0.89 4.41
CA ARG A 286 -1.29 -0.91 4.85
C ARG A 286 -1.16 -1.44 6.28
N ALA A 287 -2.00 -0.95 7.18
CA ALA A 287 -2.00 -1.41 8.58
C ALA A 287 -2.37 -2.89 8.65
N LEU A 288 -3.40 -3.32 7.92
CA LEU A 288 -3.83 -4.72 7.87
C LEU A 288 -2.71 -5.65 7.38
N ILE A 289 -2.03 -5.29 6.30
CA ILE A 289 -0.89 -6.06 5.75
C ILE A 289 0.24 -6.14 6.79
N ARG A 290 0.65 -5.00 7.37
CA ARG A 290 1.69 -4.96 8.42
C ARG A 290 1.34 -5.86 9.60
N ASP A 291 0.13 -5.72 10.13
CA ASP A 291 -0.31 -6.45 11.31
C ASP A 291 -0.48 -7.95 11.04
N THR A 292 -0.77 -8.31 9.79
CA THR A 292 -0.78 -9.72 9.36
C THR A 292 0.64 -10.28 9.34
N CYS A 293 1.61 -9.52 8.84
CA CYS A 293 3.02 -9.89 8.82
C CYS A 293 3.69 -9.86 10.21
N ALA A 294 3.12 -9.16 11.19
CA ALA A 294 3.64 -9.12 12.56
C ALA A 294 3.27 -10.35 13.39
N ARG A 295 2.39 -11.22 12.90
CA ARG A 295 1.99 -12.44 13.60
C ARG A 295 2.93 -13.61 13.28
N PRO A 296 3.08 -14.61 14.19
CA PRO A 296 3.81 -15.82 13.84
C PRO A 296 3.25 -16.47 12.56
N PRO A 297 4.08 -17.06 11.70
CA PRO A 297 5.53 -17.34 11.87
C PRO A 297 6.48 -16.19 11.47
N TYR A 298 5.99 -15.02 11.01
CA TYR A 298 6.81 -13.93 10.45
C TYR A 298 7.50 -13.08 11.52
N HIS A 299 7.03 -13.11 12.77
CA HIS A 299 7.65 -12.44 13.90
C HIS A 299 8.45 -13.45 14.74
N THR A 300 9.67 -13.74 14.36
CA THR A 300 10.66 -14.29 15.28
C THR A 300 11.20 -13.10 16.10
N GLY A 301 10.80 -13.02 17.37
CA GLY A 301 11.26 -11.98 18.27
C GLY A 301 12.78 -11.98 18.39
N THR A 302 13.43 -11.20 17.56
CA THR A 302 14.75 -10.67 17.86
C THR A 302 14.52 -9.36 18.61
N THR A 303 14.52 -9.45 19.94
CA THR A 303 14.85 -8.32 20.80
C THR A 303 16.16 -7.75 20.29
N ASP A 304 16.10 -6.57 19.65
CA ASP A 304 17.25 -5.68 19.56
C ASP A 304 17.67 -5.39 21.02
N THR A 305 18.75 -6.00 21.46
CA THR A 305 19.50 -5.54 22.62
C THR A 305 20.48 -4.48 22.13
N PRO A 306 20.61 -3.36 22.83
CA PRO A 306 21.21 -2.10 22.41
C PRO A 306 22.69 -2.20 22.02
#